data_ab844912776a5c2d0d399939be435f8d
#
_entry.id   ab844912776a5c2d0d399939be435f8d
#
_cell.length_a   1.000
_cell.length_b   1.000
_cell.length_c   1.000
_cell.angle_alpha   90.00
_cell.angle_beta   90.00
_cell.angle_gamma   90.00
#
_symmetry.space_group_name_H-M   'P 1'
#
loop_
_entity.id
_entity.type
_entity.pdbx_description
1 polymer ?
#
loop_
_entity_poly.entity_id
_entity_poly.type
_entity_poly.pdbx_seq_one_letter_code
_entity_poly.pdbx_strand_id
1 'polypeptide(L)'
;MKLGPAVAFITLTAAALGGCGSGESTALSQAALMDPLTCKSCHPAQFQDWSGSMHAYATDDPVFRAMSARAQRESNNALGTFCVNCHAPVAVRERKTDGTDLDSLTPPLKGITCYFCHSIESVTGTHNDPLTLAANGALFGPFADPVPGSPHNVSYSRLLDGATIESANACGSCHDIQNLQGAHVERTFAEWSATTLAATPGGESCAECHMVASDGAAATTTPNKIRRVHNHMFPAVDLAVGDFPAADAGNGIAPQNAAQQAAATAFLATAIQETLCLNPVTHKLLLTLDNVGASGHSWPSGATPDRRAWVELVATQGGAVVYASGNSDAIGTFPSALPLEESSPDPDLWLIRDCLYDAAGAPLQMFWQAASVGPSNQLPGLLIQNVNDPTTFQTHLMLEYPSAATLPATPDEVKVTVHLQAIGDDVLASLVASGDLDASIPSQIARYAIGGSATLDWTPNGTNAFQATDSATGAIMTCVSTGAYKSNTTLTISHARCPTATP
;
A
#
# COMPACT_ATOMS: atom_id res chain seq x y z
N MET A 1 14.91 -66.25 34.45
CA MET A 1 14.31 -65.05 33.86
C MET A 1 15.33 -64.43 32.89
N LYS A 2 15.13 -64.55 31.58
CA LYS A 2 16.05 -64.02 30.57
C LYS A 2 15.44 -62.78 30.01
N LEU A 3 16.12 -61.62 30.18
CA LEU A 3 15.79 -60.34 29.55
C LEU A 3 16.36 -60.35 28.12
N GLY A 4 15.51 -60.17 27.13
CA GLY A 4 15.91 -59.98 25.73
C GLY A 4 16.14 -58.48 25.42
N PRO A 5 17.02 -58.17 24.48
CA PRO A 5 17.30 -56.79 24.15
C PRO A 5 16.20 -56.18 23.26
N ALA A 6 15.77 -54.96 23.61
CA ALA A 6 14.91 -54.14 22.78
C ALA A 6 15.74 -53.52 21.65
N VAL A 7 15.35 -53.79 20.41
CA VAL A 7 15.90 -53.16 19.20
C VAL A 7 15.11 -51.89 18.96
N ALA A 8 15.77 -50.75 19.14
CA ALA A 8 15.21 -49.43 18.74
C ALA A 8 15.39 -49.25 17.23
N PHE A 9 14.28 -49.19 16.48
CA PHE A 9 14.29 -48.75 15.09
C PHE A 9 14.41 -47.22 15.06
N ILE A 10 15.58 -46.73 14.65
CA ILE A 10 15.77 -45.33 14.29
C ILE A 10 15.33 -45.21 12.83
N THR A 11 14.17 -44.62 12.59
CA THR A 11 13.75 -44.20 11.26
C THR A 11 14.52 -42.90 10.94
N LEU A 12 15.56 -43.05 10.12
CA LEU A 12 16.19 -41.90 9.45
C LEU A 12 15.22 -41.38 8.38
N THR A 13 14.59 -40.27 8.66
CA THR A 13 13.97 -39.44 7.64
C THR A 13 15.10 -38.76 6.85
N ALA A 14 15.40 -39.27 5.67
CA ALA A 14 16.27 -38.63 4.72
C ALA A 14 15.56 -37.36 4.20
N ALA A 15 15.94 -36.17 4.73
CA ALA A 15 15.63 -34.94 4.09
C ALA A 15 16.38 -34.92 2.74
N ALA A 16 15.62 -34.97 1.64
CA ALA A 16 16.16 -34.85 0.31
C ALA A 16 16.68 -33.40 0.17
N LEU A 17 17.97 -33.18 0.41
CA LEU A 17 18.69 -32.00 -0.02
C LEU A 17 18.79 -32.08 -1.54
N GLY A 18 17.77 -31.54 -2.24
CA GLY A 18 17.79 -31.35 -3.68
C GLY A 18 18.85 -30.28 -3.99
N GLY A 19 20.11 -30.72 -4.21
CA GLY A 19 21.18 -29.80 -4.60
C GLY A 19 20.99 -29.33 -6.03
N CYS A 20 21.24 -28.05 -6.28
CA CYS A 20 21.38 -27.45 -7.61
C CYS A 20 22.67 -27.99 -8.30
N GLY A 21 22.75 -29.28 -8.54
CA GLY A 21 23.89 -29.94 -9.17
C GLY A 21 23.56 -30.37 -10.60
N SER A 22 24.56 -30.46 -11.46
CA SER A 22 24.53 -30.81 -12.88
C SER A 22 24.24 -32.32 -13.16
N GLY A 23 23.30 -32.91 -12.42
CA GLY A 23 22.72 -34.23 -12.72
C GLY A 23 21.34 -34.04 -13.37
N GLU A 24 20.81 -35.03 -14.09
CA GLU A 24 19.44 -35.01 -14.63
C GLU A 24 18.47 -34.62 -13.49
N SER A 25 18.01 -33.37 -13.48
CA SER A 25 17.11 -32.92 -12.46
C SER A 25 15.73 -33.52 -12.74
N THR A 26 15.28 -34.39 -11.88
CA THR A 26 13.87 -34.80 -11.86
C THR A 26 13.04 -33.50 -11.62
N ALA A 27 12.08 -33.23 -12.51
CA ALA A 27 11.21 -32.09 -12.36
C ALA A 27 10.54 -32.09 -10.97
N LEU A 28 10.50 -30.95 -10.31
CA LEU A 28 9.84 -30.77 -9.02
C LEU A 28 8.34 -31.06 -9.15
N SER A 29 7.77 -31.70 -8.14
CA SER A 29 6.32 -31.89 -8.08
C SER A 29 5.62 -30.57 -7.79
N GLN A 30 4.36 -30.43 -8.16
CA GLN A 30 3.55 -29.25 -7.82
C GLN A 30 3.58 -28.96 -6.32
N ALA A 31 3.43 -29.97 -5.49
CA ALA A 31 3.48 -29.81 -4.03
C ALA A 31 4.84 -29.24 -3.53
N ALA A 32 5.95 -29.64 -4.16
CA ALA A 32 7.25 -29.06 -3.85
C ALA A 32 7.39 -27.62 -4.35
N LEU A 33 6.81 -27.29 -5.50
CA LEU A 33 6.83 -25.92 -6.05
C LEU A 33 5.96 -24.95 -5.25
N MET A 34 4.89 -25.44 -4.61
CA MET A 34 4.03 -24.63 -3.73
C MET A 34 4.75 -24.19 -2.45
N ASP A 35 5.76 -24.93 -1.99
CA ASP A 35 6.55 -24.60 -0.81
C ASP A 35 7.63 -23.55 -1.15
N PRO A 36 7.54 -22.31 -0.65
CA PRO A 36 8.53 -21.26 -0.90
C PRO A 36 9.95 -21.65 -0.48
N LEU A 37 10.11 -22.54 0.50
CA LEU A 37 11.42 -23.03 0.93
C LEU A 37 12.15 -23.81 -0.16
N THR A 38 11.44 -24.44 -1.07
CA THR A 38 12.02 -25.10 -2.25
C THR A 38 12.74 -24.07 -3.13
N CYS A 39 12.18 -22.87 -3.28
CA CYS A 39 12.77 -21.80 -4.10
C CYS A 39 14.02 -21.19 -3.45
N LYS A 40 14.07 -21.13 -2.11
CA LYS A 40 15.11 -20.47 -1.31
C LYS A 40 16.52 -20.93 -1.66
N SER A 41 16.71 -22.23 -1.94
CA SER A 41 18.04 -22.80 -2.19
C SER A 41 18.69 -22.26 -3.47
N CYS A 42 17.90 -21.93 -4.48
CA CYS A 42 18.35 -21.43 -5.78
C CYS A 42 18.10 -19.93 -5.98
N HIS A 43 17.08 -19.37 -5.31
CA HIS A 43 16.65 -17.97 -5.39
C HIS A 43 16.72 -17.27 -4.02
N PRO A 44 17.87 -17.28 -3.32
CA PRO A 44 17.95 -16.78 -1.94
C PRO A 44 17.65 -15.29 -1.81
N ALA A 45 18.01 -14.46 -2.80
CA ALA A 45 17.76 -13.03 -2.77
C ALA A 45 16.26 -12.73 -2.88
N GLN A 46 15.58 -13.33 -3.87
CA GLN A 46 14.14 -13.16 -4.08
C GLN A 46 13.34 -13.71 -2.90
N PHE A 47 13.78 -14.84 -2.34
CA PHE A 47 13.16 -15.40 -1.13
C PHE A 47 13.33 -14.45 0.07
N GLN A 48 14.53 -13.89 0.25
CA GLN A 48 14.80 -12.96 1.35
C GLN A 48 13.91 -11.73 1.26
N ASP A 49 13.81 -11.11 0.07
CA ASP A 49 12.96 -9.95 -0.16
C ASP A 49 11.49 -10.26 0.12
N TRP A 50 10.97 -11.32 -0.53
CA TRP A 50 9.58 -11.75 -0.41
C TRP A 50 9.22 -12.11 1.03
N SER A 51 10.07 -12.83 1.74
CA SER A 51 9.78 -13.31 3.10
C SER A 51 9.59 -12.19 4.12
N GLY A 52 10.11 -11.00 3.84
CA GLY A 52 9.90 -9.81 4.66
C GLY A 52 8.72 -8.93 4.22
N SER A 53 8.06 -9.27 3.12
CA SER A 53 7.02 -8.45 2.53
C SER A 53 5.63 -8.77 3.07
N MET A 54 4.69 -7.82 2.92
CA MET A 54 3.28 -8.05 3.26
C MET A 54 2.61 -9.13 2.40
N HIS A 55 3.16 -9.46 1.22
CA HIS A 55 2.69 -10.60 0.44
C HIS A 55 2.89 -11.93 1.18
N ALA A 56 4.06 -12.15 1.79
CA ALA A 56 4.28 -13.34 2.60
C ALA A 56 3.42 -13.36 3.87
N TYR A 57 3.10 -12.18 4.40
CA TYR A 57 2.39 -11.99 5.66
C TYR A 57 0.86 -11.88 5.51
N ALA A 58 0.33 -11.79 4.28
CA ALA A 58 -1.04 -11.39 3.98
C ALA A 58 -2.14 -12.23 4.68
N THR A 59 -1.92 -13.52 4.91
CA THR A 59 -2.87 -14.37 5.65
C THR A 59 -2.79 -14.21 7.16
N ASP A 60 -1.62 -13.88 7.69
CA ASP A 60 -1.34 -13.85 9.13
C ASP A 60 -1.42 -12.44 9.72
N ASP A 61 -1.59 -11.41 8.89
CA ASP A 61 -1.81 -10.04 9.33
C ASP A 61 -3.01 -9.96 10.29
N PRO A 62 -2.82 -9.52 11.56
CA PRO A 62 -3.89 -9.49 12.54
C PRO A 62 -5.02 -8.53 12.18
N VAL A 63 -4.74 -7.42 11.47
CA VAL A 63 -5.79 -6.49 11.04
C VAL A 63 -6.64 -7.11 9.93
N PHE A 64 -6.01 -7.73 8.92
CA PHE A 64 -6.72 -8.51 7.90
C PHE A 64 -7.60 -9.59 8.53
N ARG A 65 -7.05 -10.36 9.47
CA ARG A 65 -7.77 -11.44 10.16
C ARG A 65 -8.97 -10.92 10.94
N ALA A 66 -8.80 -9.80 11.65
CA ALA A 66 -9.87 -9.16 12.40
C ALA A 66 -10.99 -8.68 11.47
N MET A 67 -10.64 -7.98 10.38
CA MET A 67 -11.59 -7.53 9.37
C MET A 67 -12.32 -8.71 8.71
N SER A 68 -11.60 -9.75 8.29
CA SER A 68 -12.17 -10.93 7.66
C SER A 68 -13.12 -11.67 8.59
N ALA A 69 -12.73 -11.90 9.85
CA ALA A 69 -13.57 -12.58 10.83
C ALA A 69 -14.86 -11.78 11.13
N ARG A 70 -14.75 -10.47 11.33
CA ARG A 70 -15.88 -9.58 11.53
C ARG A 70 -16.82 -9.56 10.32
N ALA A 71 -16.26 -9.42 9.13
CA ALA A 71 -17.02 -9.36 7.89
C ALA A 71 -17.78 -10.68 7.61
N GLN A 72 -17.15 -11.84 7.85
CA GLN A 72 -17.82 -13.14 7.76
C GLN A 72 -18.97 -13.24 8.77
N ARG A 73 -18.74 -12.84 10.01
CA ARG A 73 -19.77 -12.85 11.06
C ARG A 73 -20.94 -11.92 10.71
N GLU A 74 -20.67 -10.68 10.29
CA GLU A 74 -21.71 -9.70 9.96
C GLU A 74 -22.50 -10.07 8.70
N SER A 75 -21.88 -10.78 7.76
CA SER A 75 -22.53 -11.29 6.55
C SER A 75 -23.14 -12.69 6.67
N ASN A 76 -23.10 -13.31 7.85
CA ASN A 76 -23.46 -14.73 8.05
C ASN A 76 -22.69 -15.65 7.09
N ASN A 77 -21.40 -15.44 6.93
CA ASN A 77 -20.47 -16.14 6.04
C ASN A 77 -20.81 -16.01 4.53
N ALA A 78 -21.63 -15.03 4.15
CA ALA A 78 -21.96 -14.82 2.73
C ALA A 78 -20.76 -14.33 1.90
N LEU A 79 -19.70 -13.79 2.53
CA LEU A 79 -18.47 -13.41 1.85
C LEU A 79 -17.70 -14.63 1.31
N GLY A 80 -17.82 -15.81 1.97
CA GLY A 80 -17.12 -17.01 1.54
C GLY A 80 -15.61 -16.77 1.38
N THR A 81 -15.07 -17.07 0.21
CA THR A 81 -13.65 -16.91 -0.10
C THR A 81 -13.24 -15.50 -0.58
N PHE A 82 -14.14 -14.52 -0.54
CA PHE A 82 -13.89 -13.17 -1.11
C PHE A 82 -12.54 -12.59 -0.67
N CYS A 83 -12.28 -12.48 0.62
CA CYS A 83 -11.03 -11.92 1.14
C CYS A 83 -9.81 -12.80 0.81
N VAL A 84 -9.96 -14.11 0.99
CA VAL A 84 -8.85 -15.06 0.84
C VAL A 84 -8.52 -15.41 -0.60
N ASN A 85 -9.33 -15.01 -1.58
CA ASN A 85 -8.96 -15.10 -2.99
C ASN A 85 -7.65 -14.34 -3.28
N CYS A 86 -7.42 -13.22 -2.57
CA CYS A 86 -6.17 -12.45 -2.67
C CYS A 86 -5.21 -12.74 -1.50
N HIS A 87 -5.70 -12.94 -0.25
CA HIS A 87 -4.83 -13.08 0.92
C HIS A 87 -4.33 -14.52 1.20
N ALA A 88 -4.96 -15.54 0.62
CA ALA A 88 -4.53 -16.94 0.66
C ALA A 88 -4.88 -17.66 -0.65
N PRO A 89 -4.45 -17.14 -1.82
CA PRO A 89 -4.98 -17.57 -3.12
C PRO A 89 -4.69 -19.03 -3.46
N VAL A 90 -3.56 -19.58 -3.03
CA VAL A 90 -3.24 -21.01 -3.23
C VAL A 90 -4.19 -21.88 -2.41
N ALA A 91 -4.49 -21.50 -1.17
CA ALA A 91 -5.43 -22.26 -0.33
C ALA A 91 -6.82 -22.35 -0.96
N VAL A 92 -7.31 -21.27 -1.56
CA VAL A 92 -8.60 -21.24 -2.26
C VAL A 92 -8.59 -22.17 -3.47
N ARG A 93 -7.55 -22.10 -4.31
CA ARG A 93 -7.44 -22.91 -5.53
C ARG A 93 -7.25 -24.40 -5.23
N GLU A 94 -6.56 -24.72 -4.16
CA GLU A 94 -6.41 -26.07 -3.65
C GLU A 94 -7.63 -26.54 -2.80
N ARG A 95 -8.67 -25.71 -2.65
CA ARG A 95 -9.90 -25.96 -1.86
C ARG A 95 -9.59 -26.35 -0.41
N LYS A 96 -8.64 -25.64 0.20
CA LYS A 96 -8.18 -25.86 1.59
C LYS A 96 -8.76 -24.88 2.56
N THR A 97 -9.52 -23.89 2.09
CA THR A 97 -10.25 -22.94 2.92
C THR A 97 -11.55 -22.52 2.25
N ASP A 98 -12.54 -22.21 3.06
CA ASP A 98 -13.79 -21.53 2.68
C ASP A 98 -13.81 -20.06 3.11
N GLY A 99 -12.68 -19.55 3.63
CA GLY A 99 -12.52 -18.20 4.13
C GLY A 99 -12.72 -18.02 5.62
N THR A 100 -13.07 -19.08 6.37
CA THR A 100 -13.38 -19.00 7.82
C THR A 100 -12.32 -19.61 8.72
N ASP A 101 -11.61 -20.63 8.27
CA ASP A 101 -10.61 -21.36 9.07
C ASP A 101 -9.19 -21.14 8.51
N LEU A 102 -8.58 -20.00 8.83
CA LEU A 102 -7.24 -19.64 8.37
C LEU A 102 -6.14 -20.22 9.26
N ASP A 103 -6.44 -20.62 10.49
CA ASP A 103 -5.46 -21.18 11.44
C ASP A 103 -5.02 -22.60 11.04
N SER A 104 -5.87 -23.31 10.31
CA SER A 104 -5.57 -24.66 9.83
C SER A 104 -4.62 -24.69 8.63
N LEU A 105 -4.38 -23.55 7.98
CA LEU A 105 -3.54 -23.46 6.79
C LEU A 105 -2.06 -23.69 7.12
N THR A 106 -1.43 -24.54 6.33
CA THR A 106 0.02 -24.76 6.38
C THR A 106 0.77 -23.64 5.66
N PRO A 107 2.06 -23.36 5.98
CA PRO A 107 2.83 -22.26 5.38
C PRO A 107 2.78 -22.18 3.85
N PRO A 108 2.85 -23.28 3.06
CA PRO A 108 2.74 -23.21 1.60
C PRO A 108 1.39 -22.68 1.06
N LEU A 109 0.37 -22.62 1.91
CA LEU A 109 -0.99 -22.18 1.56
C LEU A 109 -1.29 -20.75 2.02
N LYS A 110 -0.39 -20.14 2.78
CA LYS A 110 -0.56 -18.80 3.34
C LYS A 110 0.12 -17.74 2.47
N GLY A 111 -0.46 -16.54 2.44
CA GLY A 111 0.06 -15.39 1.71
C GLY A 111 0.09 -15.59 0.19
N ILE A 112 0.71 -14.64 -0.47
CA ILE A 112 0.93 -14.64 -1.92
C ILE A 112 2.35 -15.18 -2.15
N THR A 113 2.46 -16.45 -2.55
CA THR A 113 3.73 -17.18 -2.62
C THR A 113 4.40 -17.05 -3.98
N CYS A 114 5.67 -17.45 -4.06
CA CYS A 114 6.41 -17.57 -5.32
C CYS A 114 5.61 -18.38 -6.35
N TYR A 115 5.08 -19.54 -5.93
CA TYR A 115 4.29 -20.43 -6.80
C TYR A 115 3.05 -19.72 -7.35
N PHE A 116 2.33 -18.97 -6.52
CA PHE A 116 1.11 -18.28 -6.97
C PHE A 116 1.41 -17.36 -8.15
N CYS A 117 2.32 -16.38 -7.97
CA CYS A 117 2.66 -15.43 -9.03
C CYS A 117 3.25 -16.12 -10.26
N HIS A 118 4.22 -17.03 -10.04
CA HIS A 118 4.93 -17.70 -11.12
C HIS A 118 4.11 -18.78 -11.84
N SER A 119 2.91 -19.12 -11.38
CA SER A 119 1.97 -20.00 -12.08
C SER A 119 0.83 -19.24 -12.79
N ILE A 120 0.80 -17.92 -12.76
CA ILE A 120 -0.22 -17.12 -13.49
C ILE A 120 -0.08 -17.35 -14.99
N GLU A 121 -1.08 -18.00 -15.58
CA GLU A 121 -1.17 -18.27 -17.02
C GLU A 121 -1.89 -17.17 -17.77
N SER A 122 -2.99 -16.66 -17.19
CA SER A 122 -3.77 -15.58 -17.82
C SER A 122 -4.53 -14.76 -16.78
N VAL A 123 -4.84 -13.52 -17.16
CA VAL A 123 -5.71 -12.61 -16.42
C VAL A 123 -6.89 -12.25 -17.34
N THR A 124 -8.11 -12.44 -16.86
CA THR A 124 -9.34 -12.32 -17.66
C THR A 124 -10.21 -11.13 -17.29
N GLY A 125 -9.81 -10.33 -16.30
CA GLY A 125 -10.54 -9.16 -15.82
C GLY A 125 -9.62 -8.18 -15.10
N THR A 126 -10.19 -7.22 -14.40
CA THR A 126 -9.46 -6.10 -13.81
C THR A 126 -9.56 -6.00 -12.28
N HIS A 127 -10.37 -6.86 -11.63
CA HIS A 127 -10.61 -6.81 -10.19
C HIS A 127 -11.01 -8.18 -9.64
N ASN A 128 -10.86 -8.37 -8.33
CA ASN A 128 -11.31 -9.55 -7.58
C ASN A 128 -10.67 -10.87 -8.05
N ASP A 129 -9.36 -10.85 -8.35
CA ASP A 129 -8.57 -12.06 -8.67
C ASP A 129 -9.05 -12.85 -9.90
N PRO A 130 -9.32 -12.21 -11.05
CA PRO A 130 -9.84 -12.85 -12.26
C PRO A 130 -8.71 -13.51 -13.07
N LEU A 131 -7.94 -14.39 -12.48
CA LEU A 131 -6.80 -15.03 -13.11
C LEU A 131 -6.90 -16.56 -13.07
N THR A 132 -6.18 -17.20 -13.98
CA THR A 132 -5.98 -18.66 -13.98
C THR A 132 -4.54 -19.01 -13.70
N LEU A 133 -4.34 -20.08 -12.95
CA LEU A 133 -3.04 -20.68 -12.75
C LEU A 133 -2.81 -21.85 -13.70
N ALA A 134 -1.58 -22.00 -14.17
CA ALA A 134 -1.19 -23.10 -15.01
C ALA A 134 -1.38 -24.44 -14.30
N ALA A 135 -1.82 -25.43 -15.07
CA ALA A 135 -1.96 -26.80 -14.58
C ALA A 135 -0.60 -27.50 -14.40
N ASN A 136 -0.59 -28.53 -13.57
CA ASN A 136 0.53 -29.48 -13.45
C ASN A 136 1.88 -28.87 -13.02
N GLY A 137 1.85 -27.76 -12.28
CA GLY A 137 3.06 -27.11 -11.76
C GLY A 137 3.91 -26.42 -12.83
N ALA A 138 3.35 -26.07 -13.97
CA ALA A 138 4.05 -25.21 -14.94
C ALA A 138 4.29 -23.83 -14.33
N LEU A 139 5.48 -23.29 -14.56
CA LEU A 139 5.87 -21.96 -14.08
C LEU A 139 6.24 -21.04 -15.24
N PHE A 140 6.07 -19.75 -14.99
CA PHE A 140 6.40 -18.66 -15.91
C PHE A 140 7.43 -17.72 -15.29
N GLY A 141 8.11 -16.98 -16.13
CA GLY A 141 9.11 -16.01 -15.71
C GLY A 141 9.32 -14.89 -16.73
N PRO A 142 10.13 -13.87 -16.36
CA PRO A 142 10.34 -12.69 -17.18
C PRO A 142 11.32 -12.87 -18.34
N PHE A 143 12.00 -14.02 -18.45
CA PHE A 143 13.10 -14.17 -19.40
C PHE A 143 12.72 -15.06 -20.57
N ALA A 144 12.88 -14.53 -21.79
CA ALA A 144 12.62 -15.26 -23.05
C ALA A 144 13.68 -16.37 -23.34
N ASP A 145 14.79 -16.38 -22.59
CA ASP A 145 15.89 -17.35 -22.74
C ASP A 145 16.16 -18.10 -21.42
N PRO A 146 15.21 -18.84 -20.87
CA PRO A 146 15.40 -19.58 -19.62
C PRO A 146 16.57 -20.55 -19.71
N VAL A 147 17.16 -20.90 -18.56
CA VAL A 147 18.28 -21.86 -18.52
C VAL A 147 17.72 -23.27 -18.76
N PRO A 148 18.18 -23.99 -19.80
CA PRO A 148 17.73 -25.36 -20.04
C PRO A 148 18.09 -26.30 -18.88
N GLY A 149 17.20 -27.29 -18.60
CA GLY A 149 17.44 -28.27 -17.55
C GLY A 149 17.29 -27.76 -16.13
N SER A 150 16.60 -26.60 -15.94
CA SER A 150 16.19 -26.14 -14.61
C SER A 150 15.21 -27.14 -13.96
N PRO A 151 15.17 -27.23 -12.62
CA PRO A 151 14.28 -28.16 -11.92
C PRO A 151 12.78 -27.87 -12.11
N HIS A 152 12.44 -26.73 -12.65
CA HIS A 152 11.07 -26.27 -12.93
C HIS A 152 10.99 -25.68 -14.33
N ASN A 153 10.66 -26.29 -15.34
CA ASN A 153 10.58 -25.81 -16.72
C ASN A 153 9.84 -24.49 -16.84
N VAL A 154 10.56 -23.36 -16.79
CA VAL A 154 9.99 -22.01 -16.86
C VAL A 154 9.77 -21.60 -18.31
N SER A 155 8.60 -21.05 -18.61
CA SER A 155 8.28 -20.40 -19.87
C SER A 155 8.23 -18.87 -19.71
N TYR A 156 8.56 -18.14 -20.75
CA TYR A 156 8.40 -16.67 -20.75
C TYR A 156 6.94 -16.25 -20.68
N SER A 157 6.65 -15.25 -19.85
CA SER A 157 5.34 -14.60 -19.78
C SER A 157 5.49 -13.08 -19.70
N ARG A 158 4.75 -12.35 -20.53
CA ARG A 158 4.66 -10.88 -20.44
C ARG A 158 4.00 -10.42 -19.13
N LEU A 159 3.15 -11.26 -18.52
CA LEU A 159 2.53 -10.96 -17.23
C LEU A 159 3.52 -10.94 -16.08
N LEU A 160 4.71 -11.54 -16.24
CA LEU A 160 5.77 -11.58 -15.23
C LEU A 160 7.03 -10.81 -15.65
N ASP A 161 7.03 -10.24 -16.84
CA ASP A 161 8.11 -9.39 -17.33
C ASP A 161 7.83 -7.95 -16.93
N GLY A 162 8.44 -7.49 -15.83
CA GLY A 162 8.24 -6.14 -15.27
C GLY A 162 8.51 -5.01 -16.27
N ALA A 163 9.33 -5.24 -17.30
CA ALA A 163 9.57 -4.28 -18.36
C ALA A 163 8.43 -4.18 -19.39
N THR A 164 7.41 -5.00 -19.27
CA THR A 164 6.21 -4.93 -20.13
C THR A 164 5.03 -4.37 -19.35
N ILE A 165 4.24 -3.52 -20.02
CA ILE A 165 3.07 -2.89 -19.41
C ILE A 165 2.01 -3.94 -18.98
N GLU A 166 1.96 -5.07 -19.68
CA GLU A 166 1.04 -6.16 -19.37
C GLU A 166 1.28 -6.82 -18.02
N SER A 167 2.49 -6.69 -17.44
CA SER A 167 2.78 -7.21 -16.11
C SER A 167 1.94 -6.55 -15.02
N ALA A 168 1.48 -5.32 -15.24
CA ALA A 168 0.57 -4.63 -14.34
C ALA A 168 -0.77 -5.37 -14.17
N ASN A 169 -1.23 -6.15 -15.17
CA ASN A 169 -2.47 -6.92 -15.06
C ASN A 169 -2.40 -8.01 -13.98
N ALA A 170 -1.22 -8.62 -13.80
CA ALA A 170 -1.03 -9.61 -12.73
C ALA A 170 -1.20 -8.96 -11.35
N CYS A 171 -0.64 -7.76 -11.13
CA CYS A 171 -0.81 -6.99 -9.91
C CYS A 171 -2.26 -6.52 -9.75
N GLY A 172 -2.82 -5.94 -10.81
CA GLY A 172 -4.17 -5.37 -10.86
C GLY A 172 -5.27 -6.39 -10.59
N SER A 173 -5.01 -7.68 -10.82
CA SER A 173 -5.99 -8.73 -10.51
C SER A 173 -6.41 -8.74 -9.04
N CYS A 174 -5.50 -8.38 -8.13
CA CYS A 174 -5.74 -8.29 -6.68
C CYS A 174 -5.78 -6.85 -6.16
N HIS A 175 -5.10 -5.91 -6.85
CA HIS A 175 -5.05 -4.50 -6.46
C HIS A 175 -6.11 -3.64 -7.17
N ASP A 176 -7.30 -4.18 -7.30
CA ASP A 176 -8.56 -3.51 -7.62
C ASP A 176 -9.70 -4.38 -7.06
N ILE A 177 -10.47 -3.86 -6.12
CA ILE A 177 -11.44 -4.63 -5.36
C ILE A 177 -12.82 -4.01 -5.49
N GLN A 178 -13.76 -4.80 -5.98
CA GLN A 178 -15.18 -4.52 -5.95
C GLN A 178 -15.85 -5.43 -4.93
N ASN A 179 -16.50 -4.87 -3.91
CA ASN A 179 -17.18 -5.68 -2.90
C ASN A 179 -18.45 -6.34 -3.45
N LEU A 180 -19.12 -7.18 -2.65
CA LEU A 180 -20.31 -7.93 -3.09
C LEU A 180 -21.53 -7.04 -3.41
N GLN A 181 -21.54 -5.78 -2.95
CA GLN A 181 -22.57 -4.79 -3.26
C GLN A 181 -22.25 -3.99 -4.53
N GLY A 182 -21.09 -4.19 -5.14
CA GLY A 182 -20.68 -3.53 -6.36
C GLY A 182 -19.88 -2.24 -6.15
N ALA A 183 -19.57 -1.86 -4.89
CA ALA A 183 -18.72 -0.72 -4.61
C ALA A 183 -17.24 -1.05 -4.83
N HIS A 184 -16.53 -0.20 -5.56
CA HIS A 184 -15.08 -0.30 -5.73
C HIS A 184 -14.38 0.30 -4.52
N VAL A 185 -13.90 -0.54 -3.63
CA VAL A 185 -13.33 -0.15 -2.33
C VAL A 185 -11.80 -0.05 -2.33
N GLU A 186 -11.16 -0.62 -3.34
CA GLU A 186 -9.76 -0.40 -3.70
C GLU A 186 -9.67 -0.24 -5.21
N ARG A 187 -8.88 0.73 -5.71
CA ARG A 187 -8.88 1.10 -7.11
C ARG A 187 -7.48 1.35 -7.70
N THR A 188 -6.44 0.90 -7.04
CA THR A 188 -5.04 1.20 -7.42
C THR A 188 -4.75 0.90 -8.88
N PHE A 189 -5.22 -0.25 -9.39
CA PHE A 189 -5.04 -0.61 -10.80
C PHE A 189 -5.84 0.29 -11.75
N ALA A 190 -7.10 0.59 -11.43
CA ALA A 190 -7.92 1.48 -12.23
C ALA A 190 -7.35 2.92 -12.23
N GLU A 191 -6.86 3.40 -11.10
CA GLU A 191 -6.21 4.71 -10.96
C GLU A 191 -4.96 4.78 -11.84
N TRP A 192 -4.06 3.80 -11.72
CA TRP A 192 -2.87 3.71 -12.55
C TRP A 192 -3.23 3.63 -14.05
N SER A 193 -4.18 2.79 -14.42
CA SER A 193 -4.57 2.57 -15.81
C SER A 193 -5.13 3.83 -16.50
N ALA A 194 -5.62 4.79 -15.72
CA ALA A 194 -6.10 6.08 -16.20
C ALA A 194 -4.97 7.11 -16.39
N THR A 195 -3.75 6.84 -15.91
CA THR A 195 -2.62 7.78 -15.96
C THR A 195 -1.81 7.66 -17.23
N THR A 196 -0.95 8.65 -17.45
CA THR A 196 0.02 8.66 -18.56
C THR A 196 1.04 7.53 -18.45
N LEU A 197 1.27 6.99 -17.25
CA LEU A 197 2.19 5.87 -17.03
C LEU A 197 1.66 4.55 -17.58
N ALA A 198 0.34 4.37 -17.63
CA ALA A 198 -0.26 3.22 -18.29
C ALA A 198 -0.27 3.35 -19.83
N ALA A 199 0.00 4.54 -20.36
CA ALA A 199 -0.06 4.80 -21.80
C ALA A 199 1.16 4.24 -22.53
N THR A 200 0.94 3.51 -23.63
CA THR A 200 2.00 3.04 -24.52
C THR A 200 2.18 3.98 -25.72
N PRO A 201 3.40 4.18 -26.29
CA PRO A 201 4.67 3.59 -25.89
C PRO A 201 5.34 4.37 -24.76
N GLY A 202 6.09 3.67 -23.92
CA GLY A 202 6.88 4.26 -22.83
C GLY A 202 6.17 4.34 -21.48
N GLY A 203 5.10 3.57 -21.31
CA GLY A 203 4.46 3.39 -20.01
C GLY A 203 5.33 2.60 -19.03
N GLU A 204 5.09 2.78 -17.75
CA GLU A 204 5.76 2.09 -16.66
C GLU A 204 4.77 1.16 -15.94
N SER A 205 5.16 -0.10 -15.79
CA SER A 205 4.36 -1.09 -15.06
C SER A 205 4.49 -0.89 -13.54
N CYS A 206 3.60 -1.55 -12.78
CA CYS A 206 3.70 -1.58 -11.32
C CYS A 206 5.07 -2.12 -10.85
N ALA A 207 5.59 -3.13 -11.56
CA ALA A 207 6.86 -3.78 -11.21
C ALA A 207 8.09 -2.86 -11.38
N GLU A 208 8.06 -1.89 -12.30
CA GLU A 208 9.18 -0.97 -12.49
C GLU A 208 9.40 -0.05 -11.28
N CYS A 209 8.32 0.28 -10.56
CA CYS A 209 8.41 1.06 -9.32
C CYS A 209 8.49 0.17 -8.08
N HIS A 210 7.58 -0.81 -7.93
CA HIS A 210 7.46 -1.61 -6.70
C HIS A 210 8.38 -2.83 -6.62
N MET A 211 9.05 -3.18 -7.72
CA MET A 211 10.01 -4.28 -7.80
C MET A 211 11.27 -3.80 -8.52
N VAL A 212 11.96 -2.79 -7.97
CA VAL A 212 13.10 -2.13 -8.63
C VAL A 212 14.11 -3.13 -9.17
N ALA A 213 14.42 -3.01 -10.46
CA ALA A 213 15.31 -3.93 -11.14
C ALA A 213 16.79 -3.55 -11.01
N SER A 214 17.65 -4.56 -10.92
CA SER A 214 19.12 -4.42 -10.95
C SER A 214 19.75 -5.52 -11.78
N ASP A 215 20.96 -5.29 -12.26
CA ASP A 215 21.71 -6.33 -12.97
C ASP A 215 22.24 -7.37 -11.97
N GLY A 216 21.90 -8.63 -12.18
CA GLY A 216 22.25 -9.72 -11.28
C GLY A 216 21.95 -11.10 -11.84
N ALA A 217 22.25 -12.10 -11.04
CA ALA A 217 21.86 -13.46 -11.32
C ALA A 217 20.46 -13.75 -10.79
N ALA A 218 19.60 -14.32 -11.61
CA ALA A 218 18.26 -14.72 -11.18
C ALA A 218 18.27 -15.92 -10.21
N ALA A 219 19.33 -16.76 -10.28
CA ALA A 219 19.50 -17.92 -9.43
C ALA A 219 20.99 -18.18 -9.16
N THR A 220 21.28 -18.95 -8.11
CA THR A 220 22.66 -19.34 -7.76
C THR A 220 23.19 -20.53 -8.58
N THR A 221 22.44 -20.98 -9.58
CA THR A 221 22.79 -22.11 -10.44
C THR A 221 23.82 -21.75 -11.51
N THR A 222 24.55 -22.77 -12.01
CA THR A 222 25.50 -22.61 -13.11
C THR A 222 24.90 -23.18 -14.41
N PRO A 223 25.02 -22.51 -15.57
CA PRO A 223 25.74 -21.25 -15.81
C PRO A 223 24.94 -20.05 -15.30
N ASN A 224 25.62 -19.12 -14.66
CA ASN A 224 25.08 -17.93 -14.10
C ASN A 224 24.98 -16.84 -15.20
N LYS A 225 23.76 -16.47 -15.61
CA LYS A 225 23.55 -15.39 -16.55
C LYS A 225 23.24 -14.11 -15.77
N ILE A 226 23.97 -13.04 -16.04
CA ILE A 226 23.60 -11.70 -15.56
C ILE A 226 22.42 -11.22 -16.38
N ARG A 227 21.38 -10.78 -15.68
CA ARG A 227 20.11 -10.32 -16.25
C ARG A 227 19.61 -9.13 -15.44
N ARG A 228 18.66 -8.39 -15.98
CA ARG A 228 17.93 -7.39 -15.22
C ARG A 228 16.89 -8.12 -14.35
N VAL A 229 17.20 -8.24 -13.06
CA VAL A 229 16.40 -8.96 -12.06
C VAL A 229 15.62 -7.97 -11.21
N HIS A 230 14.32 -8.20 -11.02
CA HIS A 230 13.51 -7.40 -10.13
C HIS A 230 13.63 -7.90 -8.69
N ASN A 231 13.69 -6.99 -7.71
CA ASN A 231 13.55 -7.35 -6.30
C ASN A 231 12.12 -7.81 -5.99
N HIS A 232 11.94 -8.44 -4.85
CA HIS A 232 10.64 -8.95 -4.40
C HIS A 232 10.24 -8.37 -3.04
N MET A 233 10.67 -7.14 -2.75
CA MET A 233 10.37 -6.45 -1.49
C MET A 233 8.91 -5.96 -1.43
N PHE A 234 8.32 -5.56 -2.56
CA PHE A 234 6.96 -5.02 -2.62
C PHE A 234 6.70 -3.97 -1.53
N PRO A 235 7.50 -2.89 -1.45
CA PRO A 235 7.38 -1.93 -0.37
C PRO A 235 6.02 -1.26 -0.35
N ALA A 236 5.44 -1.17 0.85
CA ALA A 236 4.15 -0.58 1.11
C ALA A 236 4.17 0.18 2.44
N VAL A 237 3.11 0.94 2.71
CA VAL A 237 2.92 1.64 3.99
C VAL A 237 2.49 0.69 5.11
N ASP A 238 1.96 -0.47 4.73
CA ASP A 238 1.65 -1.54 5.66
C ASP A 238 2.94 -2.28 6.06
N LEU A 239 3.09 -2.53 7.35
CA LEU A 239 4.18 -3.33 7.91
C LEU A 239 3.60 -4.50 8.69
N ALA A 240 4.35 -5.58 8.78
CA ALA A 240 3.98 -6.70 9.63
C ALA A 240 3.87 -6.26 11.09
N VAL A 241 2.74 -6.49 11.72
CA VAL A 241 2.45 -6.17 13.12
C VAL A 241 2.13 -7.44 13.90
N GLY A 242 2.39 -7.44 15.21
CA GLY A 242 2.28 -8.65 16.03
C GLY A 242 3.44 -9.62 15.81
N ASP A 243 3.30 -10.79 16.40
CA ASP A 243 4.29 -11.87 16.29
C ASP A 243 3.95 -12.76 15.09
N PHE A 244 4.97 -13.07 14.31
CA PHE A 244 4.84 -14.08 13.27
C PHE A 244 4.55 -15.45 13.88
N PRO A 245 3.68 -16.28 13.27
CA PRO A 245 3.50 -17.64 13.75
C PRO A 245 4.82 -18.40 13.85
N ALA A 246 5.02 -19.14 14.94
CA ALA A 246 6.28 -19.85 15.18
C ALA A 246 6.66 -20.83 14.05
N ALA A 247 5.66 -21.41 13.37
CA ALA A 247 5.88 -22.28 12.22
C ALA A 247 6.53 -21.55 11.04
N ASP A 248 6.11 -20.32 10.77
CA ASP A 248 6.65 -19.51 9.68
C ASP A 248 8.03 -18.95 10.04
N ALA A 249 8.23 -18.49 11.26
CA ALA A 249 9.53 -18.08 11.77
C ALA A 249 10.57 -19.21 11.71
N GLY A 250 10.17 -20.45 12.07
CA GLY A 250 11.01 -21.63 11.97
C GLY A 250 11.43 -21.97 10.53
N ASN A 251 10.65 -21.56 9.54
CA ASN A 251 10.91 -21.74 8.11
C ASN A 251 11.72 -20.57 7.50
N GLY A 252 12.07 -19.54 8.28
CA GLY A 252 12.82 -18.38 7.83
C GLY A 252 11.99 -17.33 7.11
N ILE A 253 10.66 -17.40 7.26
CA ILE A 253 9.73 -16.33 6.89
C ILE A 253 9.57 -15.47 8.14
N ALA A 254 10.05 -14.24 8.09
CA ALA A 254 10.03 -13.34 9.24
C ALA A 254 9.91 -11.89 8.76
N PRO A 255 9.22 -11.02 9.55
CA PRO A 255 9.11 -9.60 9.24
C PRO A 255 10.48 -8.94 9.09
N GLN A 256 10.58 -8.03 8.13
CA GLN A 256 11.76 -7.20 7.90
C GLN A 256 11.36 -5.72 7.97
N ASN A 257 10.64 -5.35 9.04
CA ASN A 257 10.00 -4.03 9.17
C ASN A 257 10.94 -2.85 8.95
N ALA A 258 12.18 -2.91 9.46
CA ALA A 258 13.15 -1.82 9.27
C ALA A 258 13.50 -1.61 7.78
N ALA A 259 13.70 -2.67 7.01
CA ALA A 259 14.00 -2.58 5.58
C ALA A 259 12.76 -2.14 4.79
N GLN A 260 11.58 -2.68 5.10
CA GLN A 260 10.31 -2.31 4.50
C GLN A 260 9.96 -0.84 4.78
N GLN A 261 10.10 -0.40 6.03
CA GLN A 261 9.85 0.99 6.42
C GLN A 261 10.81 1.95 5.72
N ALA A 262 12.09 1.60 5.59
CA ALA A 262 13.06 2.42 4.87
C ALA A 262 12.70 2.54 3.38
N ALA A 263 12.29 1.44 2.74
CA ALA A 263 11.84 1.45 1.35
C ALA A 263 10.56 2.27 1.17
N ALA A 264 9.55 2.09 2.02
CA ALA A 264 8.32 2.88 2.00
C ALA A 264 8.61 4.38 2.20
N THR A 265 9.48 4.75 3.15
CA THR A 265 9.88 6.14 3.39
C THR A 265 10.56 6.75 2.14
N ALA A 266 11.41 5.98 1.45
CA ALA A 266 12.06 6.45 0.22
C ALA A 266 11.04 6.74 -0.91
N PHE A 267 10.00 5.92 -1.05
CA PHE A 267 8.89 6.19 -1.99
C PHE A 267 8.10 7.43 -1.59
N LEU A 268 7.72 7.52 -0.33
CA LEU A 268 6.92 8.64 0.20
C LEU A 268 7.66 9.97 0.13
N ALA A 269 9.00 9.97 0.15
CA ALA A 269 9.81 11.18 0.01
C ALA A 269 9.55 11.97 -1.28
N THR A 270 9.05 11.31 -2.33
CA THR A 270 8.79 11.92 -3.64
C THR A 270 7.33 11.78 -4.09
N ALA A 271 6.44 11.24 -3.25
CA ALA A 271 5.07 10.91 -3.64
C ALA A 271 4.24 12.15 -3.97
N ILE A 272 4.40 13.22 -3.20
CA ILE A 272 3.67 14.48 -3.39
C ILE A 272 4.61 15.69 -3.26
N GLN A 273 4.17 16.81 -3.82
CA GLN A 273 4.79 18.11 -3.61
C GLN A 273 3.84 19.00 -2.81
N GLU A 274 4.41 19.86 -1.96
CA GLU A 274 3.69 20.79 -1.12
C GLU A 274 4.06 22.20 -1.49
N THR A 275 3.08 23.10 -1.56
CA THR A 275 3.30 24.53 -1.74
C THR A 275 2.44 25.29 -0.74
N LEU A 276 3.08 26.11 0.10
CA LEU A 276 2.42 26.94 1.09
C LEU A 276 2.61 28.39 0.77
N CYS A 277 1.51 29.16 0.70
CA CYS A 277 1.49 30.59 0.47
C CYS A 277 0.78 31.32 1.61
N LEU A 278 1.30 32.47 2.04
CA LEU A 278 0.57 33.42 2.89
C LEU A 278 0.00 34.54 2.02
N ASN A 279 -1.32 34.71 2.06
CA ASN A 279 -2.01 35.81 1.44
C ASN A 279 -2.11 37.00 2.44
N PRO A 280 -1.44 38.12 2.19
CA PRO A 280 -1.41 39.24 3.12
C PRO A 280 -2.72 40.06 3.16
N VAL A 281 -3.62 39.88 2.19
CA VAL A 281 -4.91 40.56 2.11
C VAL A 281 -6.00 39.80 2.84
N THR A 282 -6.08 38.49 2.62
CA THR A 282 -7.08 37.64 3.30
C THR A 282 -6.63 37.19 4.67
N HIS A 283 -5.34 37.33 5.02
CA HIS A 283 -4.73 36.77 6.22
C HIS A 283 -4.98 35.26 6.35
N LYS A 284 -4.81 34.52 5.24
CA LYS A 284 -4.95 33.07 5.18
C LYS A 284 -3.70 32.41 4.63
N LEU A 285 -3.47 31.18 5.03
CA LEU A 285 -2.50 30.28 4.44
C LEU A 285 -3.20 29.45 3.37
N LEU A 286 -2.58 29.31 2.22
CA LEU A 286 -3.04 28.48 1.11
C LEU A 286 -2.06 27.32 0.96
N LEU A 287 -2.48 26.12 1.31
CA LEU A 287 -1.69 24.92 1.13
C LEU A 287 -2.17 24.16 -0.10
N THR A 288 -1.26 23.93 -1.05
CA THR A 288 -1.48 23.08 -2.19
C THR A 288 -0.69 21.79 -2.03
N LEU A 289 -1.36 20.66 -2.18
CA LEU A 289 -0.75 19.33 -2.30
C LEU A 289 -0.89 18.88 -3.75
N ASP A 290 0.18 18.33 -4.32
CA ASP A 290 0.26 18.02 -5.73
C ASP A 290 0.89 16.64 -5.98
N ASN A 291 0.17 15.78 -6.71
CA ASN A 291 0.61 14.47 -7.15
C ASN A 291 1.09 14.56 -8.60
N VAL A 292 2.28 15.07 -8.80
CA VAL A 292 2.85 15.37 -10.14
C VAL A 292 3.48 14.15 -10.83
N GLY A 293 2.92 12.99 -10.61
CA GLY A 293 3.27 11.77 -11.36
C GLY A 293 4.26 10.85 -10.67
N ALA A 294 4.80 11.22 -9.51
CA ALA A 294 5.76 10.34 -8.81
C ALA A 294 5.10 9.09 -8.22
N SER A 295 3.80 9.14 -7.84
CA SER A 295 3.09 7.99 -7.30
C SER A 295 2.50 7.05 -8.36
N GLY A 296 2.37 7.49 -9.61
CA GLY A 296 1.84 6.65 -10.69
C GLY A 296 0.36 6.28 -10.61
N HIS A 297 -0.32 6.65 -9.55
CA HIS A 297 -1.73 6.45 -9.25
C HIS A 297 -2.22 7.56 -8.33
N SER A 298 -3.47 7.55 -7.88
CA SER A 298 -3.95 8.51 -6.88
C SER A 298 -3.16 8.38 -5.57
N TRP A 299 -3.17 9.43 -4.77
CA TRP A 299 -2.49 9.41 -3.47
C TRP A 299 -3.45 9.89 -2.35
N PRO A 300 -3.52 9.20 -1.21
CA PRO A 300 -3.06 7.82 -0.98
C PRO A 300 -3.86 6.82 -1.83
N SER A 301 -3.32 5.63 -2.10
CA SER A 301 -4.00 4.57 -2.82
C SER A 301 -4.07 3.28 -1.99
N GLY A 302 -4.61 2.19 -2.54
CA GLY A 302 -4.90 0.96 -1.85
C GLY A 302 -6.31 0.97 -1.23
N ALA A 303 -6.46 0.41 -0.04
CA ALA A 303 -7.72 0.44 0.72
C ALA A 303 -7.97 1.85 1.30
N THR A 304 -8.24 2.82 0.44
CA THR A 304 -8.34 4.24 0.79
C THR A 304 -9.43 4.58 1.81
N PRO A 305 -10.55 3.85 1.90
CA PRO A 305 -11.50 4.06 2.98
C PRO A 305 -10.92 3.81 4.37
N ASP A 306 -9.94 2.92 4.49
CA ASP A 306 -9.32 2.56 5.77
C ASP A 306 -8.07 3.38 6.06
N ARG A 307 -7.39 3.90 5.02
CA ARG A 307 -6.20 4.74 5.18
C ARG A 307 -6.53 6.08 5.81
N ARG A 308 -5.55 6.64 6.51
CA ARG A 308 -5.61 8.03 7.00
C ARG A 308 -4.37 8.76 6.52
N ALA A 309 -4.56 9.69 5.60
CA ALA A 309 -3.59 10.74 5.34
C ALA A 309 -4.17 12.07 5.84
N TRP A 310 -3.34 12.90 6.45
CA TRP A 310 -3.76 14.19 6.99
C TRP A 310 -2.65 15.21 6.94
N VAL A 311 -3.06 16.47 6.99
CA VAL A 311 -2.15 17.62 7.07
C VAL A 311 -2.05 18.08 8.51
N GLU A 312 -0.83 18.17 9.02
CA GLU A 312 -0.49 18.89 10.24
C GLU A 312 0.13 20.23 9.86
N LEU A 313 -0.46 21.33 10.33
CA LEU A 313 -0.01 22.68 10.08
C LEU A 313 0.10 23.44 11.40
N VAL A 314 1.27 24.04 11.65
CA VAL A 314 1.55 24.84 12.85
C VAL A 314 2.14 26.17 12.43
N ALA A 315 1.45 27.28 12.77
CA ALA A 315 1.91 28.65 12.53
C ALA A 315 2.33 29.31 13.84
N THR A 316 3.52 29.92 13.86
CA THR A 316 4.08 30.60 15.03
C THR A 316 4.37 32.08 14.73
N GLN A 317 4.35 32.90 15.80
CA GLN A 317 4.84 34.26 15.79
C GLN A 317 5.66 34.50 17.07
N GLY A 318 6.92 34.91 16.91
CA GLY A 318 7.82 35.08 18.05
C GLY A 318 8.02 33.82 18.87
N GLY A 319 7.92 32.65 18.25
CA GLY A 319 8.02 31.34 18.90
C GLY A 319 6.74 30.88 19.65
N ALA A 320 5.68 31.69 19.65
CA ALA A 320 4.38 31.28 20.19
C ALA A 320 3.47 30.76 19.07
N VAL A 321 2.76 29.64 19.31
CA VAL A 321 1.79 29.11 18.37
C VAL A 321 0.60 30.06 18.28
N VAL A 322 0.32 30.55 17.08
CA VAL A 322 -0.83 31.44 16.80
C VAL A 322 -1.96 30.69 16.10
N TYR A 323 -1.65 29.59 15.41
CA TYR A 323 -2.64 28.72 14.77
C TYR A 323 -2.09 27.31 14.59
N ALA A 324 -2.93 26.29 14.74
CA ALA A 324 -2.60 24.92 14.41
C ALA A 324 -3.84 24.14 13.94
N SER A 325 -3.64 23.18 13.06
CA SER A 325 -4.64 22.21 12.59
C SER A 325 -3.97 20.86 12.33
N GLY A 326 -4.73 19.75 12.46
CA GLY A 326 -4.25 18.40 12.23
C GLY A 326 -3.19 17.92 13.20
N ASN A 327 -3.06 18.55 14.35
CA ASN A 327 -2.06 18.21 15.35
C ASN A 327 -2.50 17.00 16.18
N SER A 328 -1.70 15.93 16.14
CA SER A 328 -1.90 14.73 16.94
C SER A 328 -1.22 14.79 18.31
N ASP A 329 -0.36 15.78 18.54
CA ASP A 329 0.40 15.96 19.78
C ASP A 329 0.00 17.26 20.49
N ALA A 330 0.21 17.32 21.80
CA ALA A 330 -0.01 18.55 22.57
C ALA A 330 1.04 19.61 22.17
N ILE A 331 0.60 20.74 21.62
CA ILE A 331 1.47 21.88 21.31
C ILE A 331 1.09 23.08 22.16
N GLY A 332 1.92 23.41 23.15
CA GLY A 332 1.82 24.66 23.91
C GLY A 332 0.45 24.89 24.56
N THR A 333 -0.20 26.00 24.21
CA THR A 333 -1.52 26.40 24.73
C THR A 333 -2.70 25.78 24.01
N PHE A 334 -2.45 25.03 22.93
CA PHE A 334 -3.52 24.30 22.21
C PHE A 334 -3.92 23.07 23.00
N PRO A 335 -5.17 22.63 22.90
CA PRO A 335 -5.63 21.44 23.59
C PRO A 335 -4.78 20.23 23.20
N SER A 336 -4.67 19.28 24.15
CA SER A 336 -4.05 17.96 23.93
C SER A 336 -4.52 17.37 22.61
N ALA A 337 -3.71 16.48 22.06
CA ALA A 337 -3.95 15.77 20.79
C ALA A 337 -5.42 15.59 20.43
N LEU A 338 -5.80 16.10 19.29
CA LEU A 338 -7.18 15.98 18.78
C LEU A 338 -7.32 14.67 18.01
N PRO A 339 -8.50 14.03 18.01
CA PRO A 339 -8.75 12.88 17.15
C PRO A 339 -8.47 13.22 15.68
N LEU A 340 -7.79 12.31 14.98
CA LEU A 340 -7.53 12.40 13.53
C LEU A 340 -8.59 11.59 12.77
N GLU A 341 -9.84 11.91 13.02
CA GLU A 341 -11.01 11.24 12.45
C GLU A 341 -12.10 12.26 12.11
N GLU A 342 -13.16 11.82 11.47
CA GLU A 342 -14.27 12.69 11.04
C GLU A 342 -14.96 13.40 12.20
N SER A 343 -14.97 12.81 13.40
CA SER A 343 -15.53 13.40 14.62
C SER A 343 -14.65 14.48 15.26
N SER A 344 -13.45 14.71 14.73
CA SER A 344 -12.52 15.70 15.27
C SER A 344 -13.17 17.08 15.44
N PRO A 345 -13.02 17.74 16.60
CA PRO A 345 -13.47 19.10 16.80
C PRO A 345 -12.64 20.16 16.05
N ASP A 346 -11.50 19.77 15.46
CA ASP A 346 -10.69 20.65 14.60
C ASP A 346 -11.45 20.92 13.28
N PRO A 347 -11.98 22.16 13.03
CA PRO A 347 -12.76 22.41 11.84
C PRO A 347 -11.93 22.43 10.56
N ASP A 348 -10.63 22.58 10.69
CA ASP A 348 -9.69 22.74 9.58
C ASP A 348 -8.87 21.47 9.30
N LEU A 349 -9.13 20.37 10.03
CA LEU A 349 -8.48 19.10 9.80
C LEU A 349 -8.70 18.62 8.36
N TRP A 350 -7.63 18.50 7.59
CA TRP A 350 -7.67 17.96 6.24
C TRP A 350 -7.32 16.47 6.28
N LEU A 351 -8.37 15.65 6.15
CA LEU A 351 -8.25 14.19 5.98
C LEU A 351 -8.39 13.83 4.51
N ILE A 352 -7.47 13.01 4.02
CA ILE A 352 -7.42 12.56 2.63
C ILE A 352 -7.72 11.05 2.61
N ARG A 353 -8.94 10.69 2.18
CA ARG A 353 -9.43 9.31 2.11
C ARG A 353 -10.70 9.24 1.24
N ASP A 354 -11.17 8.03 0.96
CA ASP A 354 -12.47 7.79 0.37
C ASP A 354 -13.56 7.58 1.44
N CYS A 355 -14.77 8.05 1.15
CA CYS A 355 -15.93 7.92 2.03
C CYS A 355 -16.80 6.75 1.57
N LEU A 356 -17.31 5.98 2.52
CA LEU A 356 -18.18 4.83 2.27
C LEU A 356 -19.63 5.15 2.64
N TYR A 357 -20.57 4.66 1.84
CA TYR A 357 -21.99 4.84 2.06
C TYR A 357 -22.76 3.54 1.87
N ASP A 358 -23.81 3.34 2.67
CA ASP A 358 -24.78 2.28 2.45
C ASP A 358 -25.73 2.56 1.29
N ALA A 359 -26.65 1.65 1.02
CA ALA A 359 -27.65 1.80 -0.07
C ALA A 359 -28.66 2.95 0.18
N ALA A 360 -28.78 3.44 1.40
CA ALA A 360 -29.62 4.60 1.75
C ALA A 360 -28.83 5.92 1.72
N GLY A 361 -27.53 5.89 1.47
CA GLY A 361 -26.63 7.04 1.47
C GLY A 361 -26.16 7.42 2.88
N ALA A 362 -26.32 6.56 3.89
CA ALA A 362 -25.75 6.80 5.20
C ALA A 362 -24.25 6.44 5.23
N PRO A 363 -23.42 7.24 5.93
CA PRO A 363 -21.99 6.97 5.99
C PRO A 363 -21.68 5.67 6.75
N LEU A 364 -20.66 4.95 6.27
CA LEU A 364 -20.19 3.69 6.81
C LEU A 364 -18.71 3.75 7.17
N GLN A 365 -18.28 2.86 8.07
CA GLN A 365 -16.88 2.65 8.39
C GLN A 365 -16.31 1.44 7.68
N MET A 366 -17.08 0.34 7.56
CA MET A 366 -16.58 -0.94 7.08
C MET A 366 -16.88 -1.17 5.59
N PHE A 367 -15.83 -1.40 4.80
CA PHE A 367 -15.92 -1.44 3.33
C PHE A 367 -16.78 -2.61 2.79
N TRP A 368 -16.90 -3.72 3.51
CA TRP A 368 -17.73 -4.85 3.05
C TRP A 368 -19.24 -4.58 3.09
N GLN A 369 -19.66 -3.53 3.80
CA GLN A 369 -21.05 -3.10 3.87
C GLN A 369 -21.38 -2.02 2.84
N ALA A 370 -20.39 -1.43 2.19
CA ALA A 370 -20.57 -0.27 1.33
C ALA A 370 -21.33 -0.62 0.05
N ALA A 371 -22.37 0.16 -0.26
CA ALA A 371 -23.06 0.14 -1.54
C ALA A 371 -22.43 1.14 -2.55
N SER A 372 -21.74 2.15 -2.04
CA SER A 372 -21.03 3.13 -2.88
C SER A 372 -19.84 3.73 -2.12
N VAL A 373 -18.88 4.20 -2.90
CA VAL A 373 -17.78 5.04 -2.45
C VAL A 373 -18.12 6.48 -2.84
N GLY A 374 -17.99 7.40 -1.89
CA GLY A 374 -18.34 8.81 -2.09
C GLY A 374 -17.29 9.58 -2.88
N PRO A 375 -17.45 10.90 -2.99
CA PRO A 375 -16.43 11.71 -3.62
C PRO A 375 -15.08 11.46 -2.99
N SER A 376 -14.09 11.17 -3.84
CA SER A 376 -12.72 10.95 -3.39
C SER A 376 -12.08 12.28 -3.00
N ASN A 377 -11.36 12.28 -1.87
CA ASN A 377 -10.48 13.36 -1.47
C ASN A 377 -9.01 13.07 -1.82
N GLN A 378 -8.76 12.00 -2.53
CA GLN A 378 -7.43 11.63 -2.99
C GLN A 378 -6.88 12.67 -3.97
N LEU A 379 -5.56 12.83 -3.95
CA LEU A 379 -4.85 13.55 -5.00
C LEU A 379 -4.82 12.67 -6.25
N PRO A 380 -5.46 13.07 -7.36
CA PRO A 380 -5.45 12.25 -8.57
C PRO A 380 -4.05 12.18 -9.17
N GLY A 381 -3.72 11.06 -9.80
CA GLY A 381 -2.51 10.93 -10.61
C GLY A 381 -2.56 11.76 -11.89
N LEU A 382 -1.48 11.77 -12.66
CA LEU A 382 -1.40 12.47 -13.94
C LEU A 382 -2.24 11.74 -14.98
N LEU A 383 -3.51 12.11 -15.12
CA LEU A 383 -4.48 11.47 -16.00
C LEU A 383 -4.21 11.77 -17.48
N ILE A 384 -4.39 10.77 -18.35
CA ILE A 384 -4.20 10.89 -19.80
C ILE A 384 -5.08 12.01 -20.38
N GLN A 385 -6.32 12.12 -19.93
CA GLN A 385 -7.26 13.16 -20.38
C GLN A 385 -6.76 14.58 -20.11
N ASN A 386 -5.92 14.79 -19.12
CA ASN A 386 -5.42 16.11 -18.72
C ASN A 386 -4.21 16.56 -19.54
N VAL A 387 -3.49 15.64 -20.19
CA VAL A 387 -2.29 15.96 -20.98
C VAL A 387 -2.63 16.83 -22.20
N ASN A 388 -3.82 16.66 -22.76
CA ASN A 388 -4.26 17.38 -23.94
C ASN A 388 -4.95 18.73 -23.62
N ASP A 389 -5.28 18.96 -22.36
CA ASP A 389 -5.90 20.21 -21.89
C ASP A 389 -5.30 20.64 -20.54
N PRO A 390 -4.23 21.47 -20.58
CA PRO A 390 -3.57 21.93 -19.35
C PRO A 390 -4.49 22.74 -18.40
N THR A 391 -5.65 23.22 -18.90
CA THR A 391 -6.60 23.96 -18.06
C THR A 391 -7.42 23.04 -17.15
N THR A 392 -7.44 21.75 -17.46
CA THR A 392 -8.13 20.70 -16.66
C THR A 392 -7.18 19.88 -15.81
N PHE A 393 -5.92 20.30 -15.70
CA PHE A 393 -4.89 19.60 -14.93
C PHE A 393 -5.27 19.59 -13.44
N GLN A 394 -5.58 18.43 -12.90
CA GLN A 394 -6.13 18.26 -11.56
C GLN A 394 -5.30 17.30 -10.70
N THR A 395 -3.97 17.39 -10.77
CA THR A 395 -3.09 16.62 -9.89
C THR A 395 -2.97 17.22 -8.50
N HIS A 396 -3.50 18.39 -8.27
CA HIS A 396 -3.37 19.14 -7.03
C HIS A 396 -4.72 19.50 -6.40
N LEU A 397 -4.72 19.56 -5.07
CA LEU A 397 -5.81 20.06 -4.25
C LEU A 397 -5.28 21.20 -3.37
N MET A 398 -6.08 22.23 -3.13
CA MET A 398 -5.72 23.36 -2.28
C MET A 398 -6.73 23.56 -1.17
N LEU A 399 -6.23 23.84 0.03
CA LEU A 399 -7.03 24.22 1.18
C LEU A 399 -6.54 25.53 1.78
N GLU A 400 -7.50 26.37 2.20
CA GLU A 400 -7.22 27.59 2.94
C GLU A 400 -7.28 27.37 4.45
N TYR A 401 -6.29 27.90 5.18
CA TYR A 401 -6.20 27.84 6.63
C TYR A 401 -6.13 29.25 7.25
N PRO A 402 -6.94 29.54 8.27
CA PRO A 402 -8.16 28.85 8.68
C PRO A 402 -9.24 28.90 7.58
N SER A 403 -10.09 27.89 7.51
CA SER A 403 -11.15 27.82 6.48
C SER A 403 -12.21 28.91 6.64
N ALA A 404 -12.73 29.09 7.86
CA ALA A 404 -13.86 29.97 8.17
C ALA A 404 -13.46 31.33 8.79
N ALA A 405 -12.20 31.51 9.16
CA ALA A 405 -11.70 32.69 9.85
C ALA A 405 -10.46 33.26 9.15
N THR A 406 -9.81 34.24 9.77
CA THR A 406 -8.49 34.73 9.41
C THR A 406 -7.49 34.32 10.49
N LEU A 407 -6.21 34.24 10.16
CA LEU A 407 -5.18 34.08 11.17
C LEU A 407 -5.25 35.18 12.21
N PRO A 408 -5.12 34.85 13.51
CA PRO A 408 -5.19 35.86 14.59
C PRO A 408 -3.98 36.78 14.59
N ALA A 409 -2.87 36.37 13.97
CA ALA A 409 -1.66 37.15 13.78
C ALA A 409 -0.91 36.70 12.53
N THR A 410 -0.11 37.58 11.94
CA THR A 410 0.77 37.23 10.82
C THR A 410 1.91 36.33 11.35
N PRO A 411 2.04 35.09 10.90
CA PRO A 411 3.10 34.23 11.37
C PRO A 411 4.48 34.68 10.83
N ASP A 412 5.52 34.36 11.58
CA ASP A 412 6.91 34.46 11.14
C ASP A 412 7.51 33.10 10.74
N GLU A 413 6.85 32.01 11.13
CA GLU A 413 7.16 30.64 10.70
C GLU A 413 5.87 29.84 10.57
N VAL A 414 5.78 28.99 9.55
CA VAL A 414 4.73 27.96 9.42
C VAL A 414 5.36 26.63 9.04
N LYS A 415 5.05 25.60 9.80
CA LYS A 415 5.45 24.22 9.52
C LYS A 415 4.27 23.42 9.02
N VAL A 416 4.48 22.70 7.93
CA VAL A 416 3.49 21.77 7.38
C VAL A 416 4.14 20.38 7.30
N THR A 417 3.44 19.38 7.78
CA THR A 417 3.81 17.99 7.61
C THR A 417 2.58 17.21 7.11
N VAL A 418 2.72 16.50 6.03
CA VAL A 418 1.70 15.57 5.56
C VAL A 418 2.02 14.19 6.10
N HIS A 419 1.05 13.57 6.76
CA HIS A 419 1.19 12.27 7.37
C HIS A 419 0.39 11.21 6.63
N LEU A 420 0.82 9.95 6.77
CA LEU A 420 0.10 8.78 6.26
C LEU A 420 0.18 7.63 7.26
N GLN A 421 -0.96 7.01 7.52
CA GLN A 421 -1.11 5.79 8.31
C GLN A 421 -1.90 4.77 7.48
N ALA A 422 -1.48 3.51 7.55
CA ALA A 422 -2.07 2.43 6.76
C ALA A 422 -3.55 2.20 7.07
N ILE A 423 -3.91 2.20 8.36
CA ILE A 423 -5.27 1.99 8.88
C ILE A 423 -5.58 3.07 9.91
N GLY A 424 -6.75 3.70 9.82
CA GLY A 424 -7.19 4.73 10.75
C GLY A 424 -7.40 4.22 12.18
N ASP A 425 -7.09 5.07 13.16
CA ASP A 425 -7.26 4.72 14.59
C ASP A 425 -8.73 4.41 14.93
N ASP A 426 -9.68 5.05 14.27
CA ASP A 426 -11.12 4.82 14.40
C ASP A 426 -11.52 3.40 13.93
N VAL A 427 -10.96 2.94 12.80
CA VAL A 427 -11.17 1.56 12.29
C VAL A 427 -10.57 0.55 13.26
N LEU A 428 -9.33 0.77 13.69
CA LEU A 428 -8.63 -0.10 14.64
C LEU A 428 -9.38 -0.16 15.99
N ALA A 429 -9.83 0.98 16.51
CA ALA A 429 -10.60 1.04 17.74
C ALA A 429 -11.94 0.28 17.63
N SER A 430 -12.60 0.35 16.48
CA SER A 430 -13.84 -0.39 16.21
C SER A 430 -13.60 -1.91 16.19
N LEU A 431 -12.47 -2.37 15.61
CA LEU A 431 -12.08 -3.79 15.61
C LEU A 431 -11.71 -4.29 17.01
N VAL A 432 -11.04 -3.47 17.81
CA VAL A 432 -10.75 -3.78 19.23
C VAL A 432 -12.04 -3.85 20.04
N ALA A 433 -12.93 -2.87 19.87
CA ALA A 433 -14.21 -2.82 20.58
C ALA A 433 -15.14 -4.00 20.26
N SER A 434 -15.09 -4.51 19.03
CA SER A 434 -15.84 -5.71 18.62
C SER A 434 -15.19 -7.02 19.08
N GLY A 435 -13.99 -6.97 19.66
CA GLY A 435 -13.23 -8.12 20.14
C GLY A 435 -12.52 -8.93 19.04
N ASP A 436 -12.45 -8.39 17.83
CA ASP A 436 -11.81 -9.07 16.69
C ASP A 436 -10.29 -8.79 16.62
N LEU A 437 -9.84 -7.66 17.19
CA LEU A 437 -8.44 -7.24 17.16
C LEU A 437 -7.88 -7.10 18.58
N ASP A 438 -6.65 -7.59 18.79
CA ASP A 438 -5.95 -7.40 20.06
C ASP A 438 -5.63 -5.91 20.29
N ALA A 439 -5.85 -5.44 21.53
CA ALA A 439 -5.67 -4.04 21.91
C ALA A 439 -4.22 -3.54 21.83
N SER A 440 -3.23 -4.42 21.70
CA SER A 440 -1.82 -4.05 21.50
C SER A 440 -1.46 -3.67 20.06
N ILE A 441 -2.27 -4.10 19.09
CA ILE A 441 -1.97 -3.91 17.65
C ILE A 441 -2.01 -2.45 17.21
N PRO A 442 -3.00 -1.62 17.59
CA PRO A 442 -3.07 -0.22 17.13
C PRO A 442 -1.78 0.57 17.36
N SER A 443 -1.08 0.33 18.48
CA SER A 443 0.18 1.03 18.78
C SER A 443 1.36 0.62 17.90
N GLN A 444 1.24 -0.45 17.12
CA GLN A 444 2.28 -0.97 16.24
C GLN A 444 2.13 -0.47 14.79
N ILE A 445 1.00 0.12 14.44
CA ILE A 445 0.76 0.64 13.09
C ILE A 445 1.68 1.82 12.82
N ALA A 446 2.44 1.70 11.73
CA ALA A 446 3.41 2.73 11.35
C ALA A 446 2.72 4.02 10.89
N ARG A 447 3.28 5.15 11.29
CA ARG A 447 2.95 6.49 10.77
C ARG A 447 4.14 7.02 10.00
N TYR A 448 3.88 7.63 8.86
CA TYR A 448 4.87 8.21 7.98
C TYR A 448 4.64 9.70 7.86
N ALA A 449 5.74 10.46 7.83
CA ALA A 449 5.73 11.82 7.32
C ALA A 449 6.14 11.78 5.84
N ILE A 450 5.37 12.46 5.00
CA ILE A 450 5.66 12.54 3.57
C ILE A 450 6.83 13.50 3.33
N GLY A 451 7.61 13.21 2.30
CA GLY A 451 8.82 14.02 2.07
C GLY A 451 10.03 13.58 2.91
N GLY A 452 10.04 12.36 3.46
CA GLY A 452 11.20 11.74 4.11
C GLY A 452 11.64 12.35 5.43
N SER A 453 10.75 12.93 6.22
CA SER A 453 10.93 13.82 7.37
C SER A 453 10.88 15.31 6.99
N ALA A 454 10.62 15.63 5.74
CA ALA A 454 10.57 17.02 5.34
C ALA A 454 9.28 17.66 5.86
N THR A 455 9.43 18.47 6.88
CA THR A 455 8.48 19.50 7.20
C THR A 455 8.71 20.63 6.21
N LEU A 456 7.67 21.08 5.51
CA LEU A 456 7.74 22.30 4.73
C LEU A 456 7.81 23.50 5.70
N ASP A 457 8.97 24.16 5.75
CA ASP A 457 9.18 25.37 6.57
C ASP A 457 8.96 26.60 5.71
N TRP A 458 7.91 27.37 6.03
CA TRP A 458 7.65 28.66 5.43
C TRP A 458 8.11 29.77 6.37
N THR A 459 8.90 30.70 5.84
CA THR A 459 9.22 31.98 6.48
C THR A 459 9.15 33.11 5.47
N PRO A 460 8.83 34.38 5.88
CA PRO A 460 8.67 35.49 4.94
C PRO A 460 9.89 35.76 4.06
N ASN A 461 11.08 35.48 4.58
CA ASN A 461 12.36 35.74 3.92
C ASN A 461 13.21 34.48 3.74
N GLY A 462 12.53 33.29 3.68
CA GLY A 462 13.21 32.02 3.49
C GLY A 462 13.99 31.95 2.16
N THR A 463 15.10 31.21 2.14
CA THR A 463 16.00 31.10 0.97
C THR A 463 15.28 30.54 -0.27
N ASN A 464 14.20 29.78 -0.08
CA ASN A 464 13.37 29.19 -1.13
C ASN A 464 12.04 29.91 -1.35
N ALA A 465 11.85 31.09 -0.71
CA ALA A 465 10.64 31.85 -0.87
C ALA A 465 10.55 32.47 -2.28
N PHE A 466 9.34 32.46 -2.83
CA PHE A 466 9.01 33.10 -4.11
C PHE A 466 7.70 33.88 -4.00
N GLN A 467 7.42 34.73 -4.98
CA GLN A 467 6.19 35.50 -5.04
C GLN A 467 5.22 34.85 -6.03
N ALA A 468 3.95 34.76 -5.64
CA ALA A 468 2.85 34.33 -6.50
C ALA A 468 1.71 35.36 -6.39
N THR A 469 0.92 35.51 -7.46
CA THR A 469 -0.26 36.38 -7.43
C THR A 469 -1.50 35.52 -7.21
N ASP A 470 -2.27 35.87 -6.20
CA ASP A 470 -3.60 35.30 -6.01
C ASP A 470 -4.54 35.82 -7.09
N SER A 471 -5.08 34.93 -7.92
CA SER A 471 -5.95 35.30 -9.05
C SER A 471 -7.29 35.86 -8.60
N ALA A 472 -7.77 35.52 -7.41
CA ALA A 472 -9.06 36.00 -6.88
C ALA A 472 -8.98 37.40 -6.28
N THR A 473 -7.89 37.72 -5.59
CA THR A 473 -7.74 38.99 -4.87
C THR A 473 -6.74 39.95 -5.53
N GLY A 474 -5.90 39.48 -6.45
CA GLY A 474 -4.76 40.20 -7.01
C GLY A 474 -3.61 40.40 -6.02
N ALA A 475 -3.68 39.81 -4.83
CA ALA A 475 -2.65 39.93 -3.80
C ALA A 475 -1.35 39.24 -4.21
N ILE A 476 -0.22 39.87 -3.85
CA ILE A 476 1.09 39.21 -3.98
C ILE A 476 1.34 38.42 -2.71
N MET A 477 1.39 37.12 -2.85
CA MET A 477 1.62 36.17 -1.77
C MET A 477 3.11 35.81 -1.68
N THR A 478 3.58 35.47 -0.48
CA THR A 478 4.89 34.87 -0.27
C THR A 478 4.69 33.35 -0.10
N CYS A 479 5.38 32.57 -0.93
CA CYS A 479 5.20 31.13 -1.02
C CYS A 479 6.53 30.38 -0.82
N VAL A 480 6.45 29.14 -0.36
CA VAL A 480 7.54 28.14 -0.34
C VAL A 480 7.02 26.83 -0.92
N SER A 481 7.86 26.07 -1.62
CA SER A 481 7.48 24.78 -2.20
C SER A 481 8.58 23.73 -2.00
N THR A 482 8.19 22.47 -1.75
CA THR A 482 9.11 21.32 -1.69
C THR A 482 9.57 20.86 -3.08
N GLY A 483 8.85 21.23 -4.15
CA GLY A 483 9.14 20.83 -5.52
C GLY A 483 9.44 21.98 -6.46
N ALA A 484 9.80 21.63 -7.70
CA ALA A 484 10.02 22.60 -8.77
C ALA A 484 8.72 23.15 -9.35
N TYR A 485 7.63 22.44 -9.19
CA TYR A 485 6.31 22.83 -9.69
C TYR A 485 5.70 23.92 -8.81
N LYS A 486 5.23 24.98 -9.45
CA LYS A 486 4.61 26.12 -8.79
C LYS A 486 3.25 26.34 -9.41
N SER A 487 2.24 25.67 -8.85
CA SER A 487 0.86 25.81 -9.33
C SER A 487 0.36 27.25 -9.09
N ASN A 488 -0.13 27.88 -10.16
CA ASN A 488 -0.87 29.13 -10.09
C ASN A 488 -2.39 28.94 -10.29
N THR A 489 -2.83 27.71 -10.47
CA THR A 489 -4.24 27.36 -10.73
C THR A 489 -4.90 26.91 -9.45
N THR A 490 -5.90 27.63 -9.02
CA THR A 490 -6.68 27.36 -7.83
C THR A 490 -7.77 26.35 -8.12
N LEU A 491 -7.56 25.09 -7.68
CA LEU A 491 -8.67 24.20 -7.39
C LEU A 491 -8.83 24.15 -5.88
N THR A 492 -9.66 25.03 -5.37
CA THR A 492 -10.03 25.02 -3.96
C THR A 492 -10.97 23.86 -3.73
N ILE A 493 -10.60 22.95 -2.84
CA ILE A 493 -11.55 21.99 -2.31
C ILE A 493 -12.31 22.66 -1.15
N SER A 494 -13.62 22.49 -1.16
CA SER A 494 -14.41 22.64 0.06
C SER A 494 -14.00 21.47 0.97
N HIS A 495 -13.79 21.74 2.27
CA HIS A 495 -13.46 20.74 3.27
C HIS A 495 -14.08 19.39 3.00
N ALA A 496 -13.24 18.43 2.85
CA ALA A 496 -13.70 17.13 2.54
C ALA A 496 -13.26 16.16 3.63
N ARG A 497 -13.94 16.25 4.76
CA ARG A 497 -14.04 15.11 5.67
C ARG A 497 -15.24 14.27 5.26
N CYS A 498 -15.11 12.95 5.44
CA CYS A 498 -16.26 12.09 5.33
C CYS A 498 -17.30 12.44 6.40
N PRO A 499 -18.59 12.32 6.12
CA PRO A 499 -19.58 12.40 7.18
C PRO A 499 -19.33 11.33 8.25
N THR A 500 -19.53 11.69 9.51
CA THR A 500 -19.34 10.75 10.62
C THR A 500 -20.28 9.56 10.48
N ALA A 501 -19.73 8.36 10.41
CA ALA A 501 -20.51 7.14 10.44
C ALA A 501 -21.16 6.98 11.83
N THR A 502 -22.41 6.54 11.84
CA THR A 502 -23.04 6.10 13.08
C THR A 502 -22.50 4.71 13.41
N PRO A 503 -22.00 4.46 14.63
CA PRO A 503 -21.42 3.19 15.04
C PRO A 503 -22.36 2.01 14.89
#